data_ee2b21b4b090614741e80955efe5c68a
#
_entry.id   ee2b21b4b090614741e80955efe5c68a
#
_cell.length_a   1.000
_cell.length_b   1.000
_cell.length_c   1.000
_cell.angle_alpha   90.00
_cell.angle_beta   90.00
_cell.angle_gamma   90.00
#
_symmetry.space_group_name_H-M   'P 1'
#
loop_
_entity.id
_entity.type
_entity.pdbx_description
1 polymer ?
#
loop_
_entity_poly.entity_id
_entity_poly.type
_entity_poly.pdbx_seq_one_letter_code
_entity_poly.pdbx_strand_id
1 'polypeptide(L)'
;DFHGDPASALLEVLDPEQNSEFRDNYLEVAYDLSQVMFITTANQLSTIPAPLLDRMEVIQIAGYTEGEKMVIARRYLVPRQLRENGLHTDEVDFTDEALQTIVRNYTREAGVRELERQIGGVCRKVVTRFAEGKTEKLVIGADTVRELLGRPKYIENEEVVRRTSIPGVATGLAWTPVGGEVLFIEATRMPGNKGFMVTGSVGDVMRESAQAALSYIRSHAEQLKIDPAFFDKTDIHLHIPAGATPKDGPSAGITMTTALVSLLTQHVISPTVGMTGEISLRGQVLPVGGIKEKMLAAKRAGLKTVILPSGNAADLDDLPQEVRDSMRFIPVDTVSEVLANAFEEPLEGLVAGHEEMEPQENMNQ
;
A
#
# COMPACT_ATOMS: atom_id res chain seq x y z
N ASP A 1 11.62 -28.35 8.37
CA ASP A 1 13.07 -28.33 8.56
C ASP A 1 13.50 -29.26 9.72
N PHE A 2 14.56 -28.99 10.44
CA PHE A 2 15.15 -29.90 11.46
C PHE A 2 14.25 -30.25 12.65
N HIS A 3 13.09 -29.64 12.82
CA HIS A 3 12.21 -29.81 13.98
C HIS A 3 10.85 -30.47 13.66
N GLY A 4 10.75 -31.17 12.55
CA GLY A 4 9.53 -31.85 12.11
C GLY A 4 8.63 -30.94 11.24
N ASP A 5 7.46 -31.47 10.85
CA ASP A 5 6.46 -30.76 10.04
C ASP A 5 5.20 -30.47 10.87
N PRO A 6 5.11 -29.30 11.53
CA PRO A 6 3.93 -28.91 12.30
C PRO A 6 2.66 -28.80 11.43
N ALA A 7 2.82 -28.52 10.13
CA ALA A 7 1.70 -28.38 9.21
C ALA A 7 0.97 -29.70 9.00
N SER A 8 1.71 -30.82 8.91
CA SER A 8 1.14 -32.16 8.79
C SER A 8 0.34 -32.54 10.05
N ALA A 9 0.85 -32.21 11.24
CA ALA A 9 0.12 -32.46 12.49
C ALA A 9 -1.18 -31.63 12.57
N LEU A 10 -1.15 -30.38 12.10
CA LEU A 10 -2.33 -29.52 12.05
C LEU A 10 -3.37 -30.02 11.04
N LEU A 11 -2.96 -30.68 9.96
CA LEU A 11 -3.90 -31.31 9.01
C LEU A 11 -4.74 -32.38 9.69
N GLU A 12 -4.13 -33.21 10.51
CA GLU A 12 -4.83 -34.26 11.28
C GLU A 12 -5.78 -33.65 12.32
N VAL A 13 -5.34 -32.62 13.04
CA VAL A 13 -6.13 -31.90 14.05
C VAL A 13 -7.36 -31.21 13.46
N LEU A 14 -7.22 -30.60 12.30
CA LEU A 14 -8.27 -29.80 11.64
C LEU A 14 -9.19 -30.60 10.71
N ASP A 15 -8.84 -31.85 10.43
CA ASP A 15 -9.66 -32.71 9.58
C ASP A 15 -10.82 -33.33 10.37
N PRO A 16 -12.09 -33.01 10.07
CA PRO A 16 -13.25 -33.57 10.78
C PRO A 16 -13.35 -35.11 10.67
N GLU A 17 -12.75 -35.71 9.64
CA GLU A 17 -12.79 -37.17 9.47
C GLU A 17 -11.75 -37.89 10.34
N GLN A 18 -10.71 -37.21 10.81
CA GLN A 18 -9.59 -37.79 11.56
C GLN A 18 -9.49 -37.26 12.99
N ASN A 19 -9.99 -36.05 13.27
CA ASN A 19 -9.78 -35.38 14.55
C ASN A 19 -10.49 -36.05 15.75
N SER A 20 -11.45 -36.95 15.52
CA SER A 20 -12.07 -37.76 16.57
C SER A 20 -11.16 -38.84 17.17
N GLU A 21 -10.12 -39.20 16.42
CA GLU A 21 -9.12 -40.24 16.83
C GLU A 21 -7.72 -39.62 16.94
N PHE A 22 -7.63 -38.31 17.13
CA PHE A 22 -6.33 -37.62 17.28
C PHE A 22 -5.51 -38.27 18.38
N ARG A 23 -4.24 -38.61 18.10
CA ARG A 23 -3.35 -39.22 19.07
C ARG A 23 -2.20 -38.27 19.41
N ASP A 24 -2.09 -37.93 20.69
CA ASP A 24 -0.91 -37.24 21.18
C ASP A 24 0.32 -38.16 21.11
N ASN A 25 1.34 -37.73 20.38
CA ASN A 25 2.54 -38.53 20.13
C ASN A 25 3.43 -38.71 21.38
N TYR A 26 3.21 -37.94 22.45
CA TYR A 26 3.96 -38.04 23.69
C TYR A 26 3.26 -38.93 24.71
N LEU A 27 1.95 -38.77 24.83
CA LEU A 27 1.15 -39.53 25.78
C LEU A 27 0.65 -40.87 25.20
N GLU A 28 0.68 -41.01 23.87
CA GLU A 28 0.12 -42.14 23.12
C GLU A 28 -1.37 -42.47 23.43
N VAL A 29 -2.11 -41.43 23.85
CA VAL A 29 -3.53 -41.52 24.16
C VAL A 29 -4.35 -40.91 23.05
N ALA A 30 -5.39 -41.58 22.59
CA ALA A 30 -6.37 -41.03 21.67
C ALA A 30 -7.23 -39.97 22.37
N TYR A 31 -7.48 -38.86 21.68
CA TYR A 31 -8.31 -37.77 22.18
C TYR A 31 -9.28 -37.29 21.09
N ASP A 32 -10.54 -37.17 21.43
CA ASP A 32 -11.57 -36.70 20.52
C ASP A 32 -11.59 -35.17 20.47
N LEU A 33 -11.20 -34.61 19.31
CA LEU A 33 -11.20 -33.18 19.06
C LEU A 33 -12.40 -32.70 18.21
N SER A 34 -13.36 -33.60 17.91
CA SER A 34 -14.51 -33.29 17.04
C SER A 34 -15.42 -32.18 17.58
N GLN A 35 -15.39 -31.91 18.87
CA GLN A 35 -16.18 -30.87 19.53
C GLN A 35 -15.34 -29.61 19.85
N VAL A 36 -14.12 -29.55 19.36
CA VAL A 36 -13.20 -28.41 19.60
C VAL A 36 -13.30 -27.41 18.48
N MET A 37 -13.50 -26.14 18.79
CA MET A 37 -13.41 -25.04 17.87
C MET A 37 -11.96 -24.51 17.84
N PHE A 38 -11.35 -24.46 16.66
CA PHE A 38 -10.00 -23.96 16.49
C PHE A 38 -10.02 -22.53 15.91
N ILE A 39 -9.27 -21.64 16.54
CA ILE A 39 -9.03 -20.28 16.05
C ILE A 39 -7.53 -20.10 15.90
N THR A 40 -7.08 -19.83 14.68
CA THR A 40 -5.69 -19.59 14.36
C THR A 40 -5.47 -18.15 13.90
N THR A 41 -4.29 -17.62 14.14
CA THR A 41 -3.91 -16.28 13.67
C THR A 41 -2.64 -16.35 12.82
N ALA A 42 -2.60 -15.60 11.73
CA ALA A 42 -1.45 -15.51 10.86
C ALA A 42 -1.28 -14.08 10.33
N ASN A 43 -0.04 -13.72 9.98
CA ASN A 43 0.26 -12.43 9.37
C ASN A 43 0.23 -12.48 7.84
N GLN A 44 0.45 -13.66 7.25
CA GLN A 44 0.55 -13.86 5.80
C GLN A 44 -0.09 -15.19 5.42
N LEU A 45 -1.03 -15.15 4.47
CA LEU A 45 -1.67 -16.37 3.95
C LEU A 45 -0.71 -17.20 3.09
N SER A 46 0.20 -16.56 2.38
CA SER A 46 1.17 -17.23 1.49
C SER A 46 2.14 -18.17 2.21
N THR A 47 2.28 -18.05 3.53
CA THR A 47 3.12 -18.94 4.34
C THR A 47 2.38 -20.17 4.86
N ILE A 48 1.05 -20.21 4.70
CA ILE A 48 0.22 -21.34 5.13
C ILE A 48 0.07 -22.30 3.95
N PRO A 49 0.38 -23.59 4.13
CA PRO A 49 0.18 -24.60 3.09
C PRO A 49 -1.27 -24.66 2.61
N ALA A 50 -1.46 -24.76 1.28
CA ALA A 50 -2.78 -24.80 0.66
C ALA A 50 -3.72 -25.85 1.27
N PRO A 51 -3.29 -27.09 1.60
CA PRO A 51 -4.18 -28.07 2.25
C PRO A 51 -4.71 -27.64 3.63
N LEU A 52 -3.99 -26.78 4.36
CA LEU A 52 -4.49 -26.21 5.60
C LEU A 52 -5.51 -25.10 5.34
N LEU A 53 -5.25 -24.22 4.36
CA LEU A 53 -6.18 -23.15 3.99
C LEU A 53 -7.53 -23.70 3.53
N ASP A 54 -7.54 -24.84 2.83
CA ASP A 54 -8.78 -25.50 2.36
C ASP A 54 -9.68 -25.98 3.51
N ARG A 55 -9.13 -26.11 4.73
CA ARG A 55 -9.85 -26.52 5.94
C ARG A 55 -10.18 -25.37 6.88
N MET A 56 -9.87 -24.13 6.48
CA MET A 56 -10.02 -22.94 7.31
C MET A 56 -10.96 -21.93 6.65
N GLU A 57 -11.79 -21.30 7.44
CA GLU A 57 -12.44 -20.05 7.04
C GLU A 57 -11.48 -18.89 7.27
N VAL A 58 -11.12 -18.17 6.20
CA VAL A 58 -10.18 -17.06 6.28
C VAL A 58 -10.93 -15.75 6.54
N ILE A 59 -10.71 -15.17 7.71
CA ILE A 59 -11.24 -13.85 8.08
C ILE A 59 -10.10 -12.85 8.03
N GLN A 60 -10.14 -11.94 7.06
CA GLN A 60 -9.14 -10.88 6.93
C GLN A 60 -9.47 -9.71 7.86
N ILE A 61 -8.54 -9.35 8.74
CA ILE A 61 -8.65 -8.19 9.61
C ILE A 61 -7.75 -7.09 9.04
N ALA A 62 -8.37 -6.08 8.47
CA ALA A 62 -7.65 -4.93 7.93
C ALA A 62 -7.05 -4.05 9.04
N GLY A 63 -6.09 -3.21 8.65
CA GLY A 63 -5.50 -2.22 9.55
C GLY A 63 -6.49 -1.12 9.97
N TYR A 64 -6.14 -0.41 11.04
CA TYR A 64 -6.95 0.70 11.55
C TYR A 64 -6.74 1.98 10.72
N THR A 65 -7.83 2.72 10.52
CA THR A 65 -7.81 4.09 10.00
C THR A 65 -7.18 5.06 11.01
N GLU A 66 -6.83 6.26 10.57
CA GLU A 66 -6.35 7.32 11.48
C GLU A 66 -7.39 7.64 12.56
N GLY A 67 -8.67 7.77 12.20
CA GLY A 67 -9.75 8.03 13.13
C GLY A 67 -9.89 6.94 14.20
N GLU A 68 -9.84 5.66 13.79
CA GLU A 68 -9.86 4.53 14.72
C GLU A 68 -8.62 4.53 15.63
N LYS A 69 -7.42 4.80 15.09
CA LYS A 69 -6.19 4.93 15.89
C LYS A 69 -6.29 6.04 16.92
N MET A 70 -6.90 7.17 16.56
CA MET A 70 -7.15 8.28 17.51
C MET A 70 -8.06 7.84 18.67
N VAL A 71 -9.16 7.15 18.37
CA VAL A 71 -10.07 6.62 19.39
C VAL A 71 -9.38 5.60 20.28
N ILE A 72 -8.64 4.66 19.69
CA ILE A 72 -7.87 3.63 20.41
C ILE A 72 -6.81 4.29 21.29
N ALA A 73 -6.07 5.27 20.76
CA ALA A 73 -5.06 6.01 21.52
C ALA A 73 -5.66 6.68 22.74
N ARG A 74 -6.76 7.44 22.54
CA ARG A 74 -7.42 8.20 23.61
C ARG A 74 -8.01 7.29 24.68
N ARG A 75 -8.73 6.24 24.27
CA ARG A 75 -9.48 5.39 25.21
C ARG A 75 -8.63 4.35 25.92
N TYR A 76 -7.60 3.84 25.26
CA TYR A 76 -6.88 2.65 25.73
C TYR A 76 -5.38 2.88 25.91
N LEU A 77 -4.68 3.45 24.89
CA LEU A 77 -3.22 3.48 24.93
C LEU A 77 -2.70 4.55 25.89
N VAL A 78 -3.23 5.76 25.85
CA VAL A 78 -2.81 6.86 26.75
C VAL A 78 -3.03 6.48 28.21
N PRO A 79 -4.25 6.07 28.66
CA PRO A 79 -4.45 5.68 30.07
C PRO A 79 -3.57 4.51 30.49
N ARG A 80 -3.33 3.54 29.59
CA ARG A 80 -2.44 2.41 29.88
C ARG A 80 -1.00 2.87 30.03
N GLN A 81 -0.49 3.68 29.11
CA GLN A 81 0.90 4.14 29.14
C GLN A 81 1.18 5.12 30.28
N LEU A 82 0.23 5.95 30.67
CA LEU A 82 0.34 6.77 31.87
C LEU A 82 0.51 5.88 33.10
N ARG A 83 -0.38 4.91 33.33
CA ARG A 83 -0.31 3.98 34.44
C ARG A 83 0.97 3.15 34.48
N GLU A 84 1.39 2.60 33.32
CA GLU A 84 2.61 1.79 33.21
C GLU A 84 3.90 2.58 33.51
N ASN A 85 3.87 3.90 33.30
CA ASN A 85 4.98 4.79 33.60
C ASN A 85 4.83 5.56 34.93
N GLY A 86 3.84 5.23 35.76
CA GLY A 86 3.62 5.84 37.08
C GLY A 86 3.14 7.29 37.02
N LEU A 87 2.50 7.70 35.93
CA LEU A 87 1.91 9.03 35.73
C LEU A 87 0.39 8.99 35.99
N HIS A 88 -0.15 10.08 36.47
CA HIS A 88 -1.57 10.26 36.71
C HIS A 88 -2.21 11.17 35.64
N THR A 89 -3.52 11.00 35.40
CA THR A 89 -4.28 11.76 34.40
C THR A 89 -4.45 13.24 34.77
N ASP A 90 -4.28 13.60 36.01
CA ASP A 90 -4.26 14.97 36.52
C ASP A 90 -2.90 15.68 36.30
N GLU A 91 -1.83 14.90 36.11
CA GLU A 91 -0.48 15.40 35.87
C GLU A 91 -0.18 15.62 34.38
N VAL A 92 -0.73 14.74 33.52
CA VAL A 92 -0.43 14.74 32.07
C VAL A 92 -1.70 14.58 31.25
N ASP A 93 -1.91 15.48 30.30
CA ASP A 93 -3.00 15.41 29.33
C ASP A 93 -2.46 15.47 27.90
N PHE A 94 -2.96 14.61 27.03
CA PHE A 94 -2.64 14.59 25.59
C PHE A 94 -3.75 15.28 24.82
N THR A 95 -3.42 16.33 24.05
CA THR A 95 -4.38 16.92 23.13
C THR A 95 -4.62 16.03 21.91
N ASP A 96 -5.71 16.25 21.18
CA ASP A 96 -5.98 15.50 19.95
C ASP A 96 -4.94 15.80 18.88
N GLU A 97 -4.44 17.05 18.81
CA GLU A 97 -3.34 17.42 17.90
C GLU A 97 -2.05 16.66 18.22
N ALA A 98 -1.77 16.42 19.51
CA ALA A 98 -0.60 15.62 19.91
C ALA A 98 -0.71 14.20 19.41
N LEU A 99 -1.85 13.54 19.65
CA LEU A 99 -2.09 12.17 19.21
C LEU A 99 -2.06 12.07 17.67
N GLN A 100 -2.68 13.03 16.98
CA GLN A 100 -2.66 13.10 15.52
C GLN A 100 -1.23 13.27 14.98
N THR A 101 -0.44 14.14 15.63
CA THR A 101 0.97 14.32 15.29
C THR A 101 1.76 13.02 15.46
N ILE A 102 1.52 12.27 16.54
CA ILE A 102 2.18 10.98 16.76
C ILE A 102 1.77 9.99 15.66
N VAL A 103 0.47 9.86 15.38
CA VAL A 103 -0.04 8.94 14.35
C VAL A 103 0.56 9.25 12.98
N ARG A 104 0.56 10.51 12.55
CA ARG A 104 0.99 10.92 11.21
C ARG A 104 2.50 10.95 11.03
N ASN A 105 3.21 11.50 12.02
CA ASN A 105 4.61 11.85 11.85
C ASN A 105 5.59 10.86 12.51
N TYR A 106 5.12 9.98 13.38
CA TYR A 106 6.01 9.06 14.10
C TYR A 106 5.65 7.59 13.96
N THR A 107 4.50 7.26 13.32
CA THR A 107 4.08 5.87 13.09
C THR A 107 3.75 5.61 11.62
N ARG A 108 4.04 4.38 11.17
CA ARG A 108 3.65 3.89 9.85
C ARG A 108 3.39 2.38 9.95
N GLU A 109 2.19 2.03 10.38
CA GLU A 109 1.79 0.65 10.65
C GLU A 109 0.29 0.44 10.42
N ALA A 110 -0.12 -0.79 10.11
CA ALA A 110 -1.53 -1.16 10.02
C ALA A 110 -2.21 -1.21 11.39
N GLY A 111 -1.49 -1.67 12.42
CA GLY A 111 -1.95 -1.77 13.81
C GLY A 111 -1.68 -0.51 14.64
N VAL A 112 -1.48 -0.72 15.95
CA VAL A 112 -1.27 0.35 16.95
C VAL A 112 -0.07 0.09 17.88
N ARG A 113 0.80 -0.89 17.58
CA ARG A 113 1.94 -1.23 18.44
C ARG A 113 3.01 -0.14 18.47
N GLU A 114 3.31 0.42 17.30
CA GLU A 114 4.27 1.54 17.21
C GLU A 114 3.68 2.80 17.84
N LEU A 115 2.39 3.06 17.65
CA LEU A 115 1.67 4.15 18.29
C LEU A 115 1.75 4.05 19.82
N GLU A 116 1.49 2.88 20.38
CA GLU A 116 1.66 2.61 21.81
C GLU A 116 3.10 2.87 22.27
N ARG A 117 4.08 2.41 21.50
CA ARG A 117 5.51 2.61 21.80
C ARG A 117 5.91 4.09 21.79
N GLN A 118 5.37 4.88 20.85
CA GLN A 118 5.64 6.31 20.78
C GLN A 118 4.98 7.08 21.93
N ILE A 119 3.72 6.75 22.27
CA ILE A 119 3.03 7.31 23.44
C ILE A 119 3.82 6.99 24.72
N GLY A 120 4.24 5.74 24.90
CA GLY A 120 5.10 5.34 26.02
C GLY A 120 6.45 6.07 26.03
N GLY A 121 7.00 6.38 24.85
CA GLY A 121 8.21 7.19 24.71
C GLY A 121 8.03 8.62 25.23
N VAL A 122 6.88 9.24 24.93
CA VAL A 122 6.50 10.54 25.48
C VAL A 122 6.37 10.46 27.01
N CYS A 123 5.61 9.47 27.52
CA CYS A 123 5.42 9.28 28.94
C CYS A 123 6.75 9.16 29.71
N ARG A 124 7.67 8.32 29.23
CA ARG A 124 8.99 8.14 29.87
C ARG A 124 9.80 9.45 29.96
N LYS A 125 9.75 10.28 28.90
CA LYS A 125 10.43 11.57 28.90
C LYS A 125 9.76 12.59 29.82
N VAL A 126 8.43 12.51 29.99
CA VAL A 126 7.70 13.30 30.99
C VAL A 126 8.14 12.91 32.41
N VAL A 127 8.23 11.62 32.71
CA VAL A 127 8.74 11.12 34.00
C VAL A 127 10.15 11.67 34.28
N THR A 128 11.03 11.68 33.27
CA THR A 128 12.36 12.27 33.44
C THR A 128 12.29 13.74 33.83
N ARG A 129 11.41 14.55 33.18
CA ARG A 129 11.21 15.96 33.53
C ARG A 129 10.69 16.15 34.96
N PHE A 130 9.78 15.28 35.41
CA PHE A 130 9.28 15.32 36.80
C PHE A 130 10.36 14.96 37.80
N ALA A 131 11.21 13.98 37.49
CA ALA A 131 12.36 13.63 38.32
C ALA A 131 13.41 14.78 38.42
N GLU A 132 13.48 15.63 37.39
CA GLU A 132 14.30 16.85 37.38
C GLU A 132 13.68 18.03 38.14
N GLY A 133 12.53 17.84 38.79
CA GLY A 133 11.87 18.85 39.63
C GLY A 133 10.82 19.73 38.93
N LYS A 134 10.44 19.41 37.69
CA LYS A 134 9.36 20.07 36.94
C LYS A 134 8.04 19.34 37.21
N THR A 135 7.32 19.71 38.25
CA THR A 135 6.12 18.98 38.72
C THR A 135 4.81 19.66 38.34
N GLU A 136 4.82 20.65 37.43
CA GLU A 136 3.59 21.27 36.93
C GLU A 136 2.86 20.34 35.96
N LYS A 137 1.51 20.44 35.99
CA LYS A 137 0.66 19.74 35.03
C LYS A 137 1.10 20.02 33.59
N LEU A 138 1.43 18.97 32.85
CA LEU A 138 1.93 19.07 31.49
C LEU A 138 0.85 18.71 30.46
N VAL A 139 0.51 19.68 29.62
CA VAL A 139 -0.35 19.45 28.44
C VAL A 139 0.56 19.14 27.25
N ILE A 140 0.43 17.92 26.73
CA ILE A 140 1.17 17.45 25.57
C ILE A 140 0.43 17.91 24.30
N GLY A 141 0.94 18.93 23.64
CA GLY A 141 0.53 19.41 22.32
C GLY A 141 1.46 18.91 21.22
N ALA A 142 1.17 19.29 19.97
CA ALA A 142 1.98 18.91 18.81
C ALA A 142 3.46 19.30 18.92
N ASP A 143 3.75 20.51 19.42
CA ASP A 143 5.12 20.99 19.57
C ASP A 143 5.85 20.26 20.70
N THR A 144 5.15 19.95 21.80
CA THR A 144 5.71 19.13 22.89
C THR A 144 6.05 17.72 22.40
N VAL A 145 5.23 17.13 21.53
CA VAL A 145 5.54 15.83 20.89
C VAL A 145 6.83 15.94 20.09
N ARG A 146 7.01 16.99 19.27
CA ARG A 146 8.22 17.20 18.47
C ARG A 146 9.46 17.40 19.34
N GLU A 147 9.32 18.14 20.44
CA GLU A 147 10.40 18.33 21.41
C GLU A 147 10.79 16.99 22.07
N LEU A 148 9.80 16.20 22.49
CA LEU A 148 10.02 14.95 23.21
C LEU A 148 10.46 13.81 22.29
N LEU A 149 9.86 13.63 21.13
CA LEU A 149 10.18 12.51 20.21
C LEU A 149 11.29 12.87 19.21
N GLY A 150 11.62 14.16 19.07
CA GLY A 150 12.62 14.65 18.14
C GLY A 150 12.04 14.83 16.73
N ARG A 151 12.93 14.81 15.73
CA ARG A 151 12.54 15.04 14.32
C ARG A 151 11.48 14.06 13.87
N PRO A 152 10.39 14.53 13.21
CA PRO A 152 9.41 13.67 12.57
C PRO A 152 10.07 12.64 11.65
N LYS A 153 9.62 11.39 11.76
CA LYS A 153 10.12 10.29 10.92
C LYS A 153 9.49 10.33 9.53
N TYR A 154 8.25 10.80 9.46
CA TYR A 154 7.46 10.86 8.24
C TYR A 154 6.96 12.29 8.04
N ILE A 155 7.28 12.86 6.87
CA ILE A 155 6.82 14.19 6.46
C ILE A 155 5.90 13.96 5.27
N GLU A 156 4.61 14.26 5.47
CA GLU A 156 3.57 14.02 4.46
C GLU A 156 3.37 15.25 3.55
N ASN A 157 2.79 15.03 2.37
CA ASN A 157 2.29 15.98 1.39
C ASN A 157 3.33 16.83 0.62
N GLU A 158 4.25 17.52 1.26
CA GLU A 158 5.24 18.35 0.56
C GLU A 158 6.18 17.51 -0.33
N GLU A 159 6.47 16.28 0.10
CA GLU A 159 7.34 15.37 -0.65
C GLU A 159 6.66 14.88 -1.93
N VAL A 160 5.35 14.56 -1.88
CA VAL A 160 4.58 14.12 -3.05
C VAL A 160 4.57 15.22 -4.10
N VAL A 161 4.12 16.42 -3.73
CA VAL A 161 4.03 17.56 -4.66
C VAL A 161 5.41 17.91 -5.24
N ARG A 162 6.45 17.94 -4.42
CA ARG A 162 7.80 18.27 -4.89
C ARG A 162 8.37 17.25 -5.88
N ARG A 163 8.10 15.95 -5.68
CA ARG A 163 8.60 14.89 -6.56
C ARG A 163 7.86 14.79 -7.87
N THR A 164 6.54 15.00 -7.86
CA THR A 164 5.70 14.82 -9.05
C THR A 164 5.56 16.07 -9.93
N SER A 165 6.20 17.18 -9.57
CA SER A 165 6.16 18.43 -10.35
C SER A 165 7.02 18.43 -11.62
N ILE A 166 7.63 17.32 -11.97
CA ILE A 166 8.45 17.16 -13.17
C ILE A 166 7.95 15.97 -14.00
N PRO A 167 8.06 16.04 -15.36
CA PRO A 167 7.70 14.92 -16.22
C PRO A 167 8.50 13.66 -15.88
N GLY A 168 7.87 12.50 -16.01
CA GLY A 168 8.50 11.21 -15.76
C GLY A 168 8.35 10.68 -14.34
N VAL A 169 7.60 11.37 -13.47
CA VAL A 169 7.36 10.89 -12.09
C VAL A 169 5.87 10.64 -11.86
N ALA A 170 5.54 9.43 -11.42
CA ALA A 170 4.18 9.01 -11.11
C ALA A 170 4.07 8.48 -9.67
N THR A 171 2.89 8.67 -9.07
CA THR A 171 2.58 8.16 -7.73
C THR A 171 1.78 6.87 -7.81
N GLY A 172 2.38 5.78 -7.38
CA GLY A 172 1.75 4.47 -7.25
C GLY A 172 1.36 4.14 -5.81
N LEU A 173 0.54 3.12 -5.67
CA LEU A 173 0.09 2.60 -4.39
C LEU A 173 0.47 1.13 -4.27
N ALA A 174 1.14 0.79 -3.18
CA ALA A 174 1.56 -0.57 -2.86
C ALA A 174 0.90 -1.07 -1.57
N TRP A 175 0.74 -2.37 -1.50
CA TRP A 175 0.42 -3.07 -0.27
C TRP A 175 1.69 -3.69 0.33
N THR A 176 1.82 -3.62 1.64
CA THR A 176 2.89 -4.27 2.40
C THR A 176 2.28 -4.95 3.63
N PRO A 177 2.96 -5.92 4.26
CA PRO A 177 2.49 -6.55 5.50
C PRO A 177 2.24 -5.57 6.66
N VAL A 178 2.81 -4.38 6.59
CA VAL A 178 2.61 -3.32 7.60
C VAL A 178 1.56 -2.29 7.19
N GLY A 179 0.89 -2.49 6.06
CA GLY A 179 -0.16 -1.62 5.53
C GLY A 179 0.13 -1.11 4.12
N GLY A 180 -0.71 -0.21 3.63
CA GLY A 180 -0.51 0.42 2.33
C GLY A 180 0.60 1.49 2.38
N GLU A 181 1.29 1.67 1.25
CA GLU A 181 2.37 2.63 1.06
C GLU A 181 2.28 3.35 -0.29
N VAL A 182 2.73 4.60 -0.31
CA VAL A 182 2.88 5.35 -1.56
C VAL A 182 4.26 5.06 -2.15
N LEU A 183 4.29 4.73 -3.43
CA LEU A 183 5.49 4.53 -4.21
C LEU A 183 5.64 5.64 -5.24
N PHE A 184 6.85 6.19 -5.35
CA PHE A 184 7.20 7.04 -6.48
C PHE A 184 7.87 6.17 -7.55
N ILE A 185 7.48 6.38 -8.80
CA ILE A 185 8.10 5.76 -9.96
C ILE A 185 8.69 6.87 -10.79
N GLU A 186 10.00 6.86 -10.93
CA GLU A 186 10.77 7.88 -11.61
C GLU A 186 11.33 7.30 -12.92
N ALA A 187 11.03 7.93 -14.03
CA ALA A 187 11.55 7.57 -15.33
C ALA A 187 12.48 8.67 -15.85
N THR A 188 13.62 8.29 -16.38
CA THR A 188 14.54 9.20 -17.06
C THR A 188 15.02 8.62 -18.38
N ARG A 189 15.53 9.51 -19.25
CA ARG A 189 16.05 9.14 -20.55
C ARG A 189 17.47 9.68 -20.75
N MET A 190 18.28 8.96 -21.49
CA MET A 190 19.64 9.35 -21.81
C MET A 190 20.00 8.87 -23.23
N PRO A 191 21.00 9.50 -23.93
CA PRO A 191 21.51 8.97 -25.17
C PRO A 191 21.97 7.51 -24.99
N GLY A 192 21.59 6.63 -25.91
CA GLY A 192 21.91 5.20 -25.81
C GLY A 192 21.46 4.39 -27.04
N ASN A 193 21.38 3.06 -26.88
CA ASN A 193 21.04 2.12 -27.94
C ASN A 193 19.91 1.17 -27.53
N LYS A 194 18.70 1.71 -27.25
CA LYS A 194 17.50 0.94 -26.88
C LYS A 194 17.58 0.24 -25.52
N GLY A 195 18.47 0.68 -24.62
CA GLY A 195 18.57 0.12 -23.27
C GLY A 195 17.34 0.43 -22.43
N PHE A 196 16.89 -0.56 -21.65
CA PHE A 196 15.85 -0.37 -20.65
C PHE A 196 16.32 -0.93 -19.32
N MET A 197 16.48 -0.07 -18.33
CA MET A 197 16.94 -0.42 -17.00
C MET A 197 15.83 -0.22 -15.99
N VAL A 198 15.69 -1.16 -15.05
CA VAL A 198 14.75 -1.06 -13.93
C VAL A 198 15.50 -1.29 -12.63
N THR A 199 15.46 -0.31 -11.72
CA THR A 199 16.18 -0.36 -10.44
C THR A 199 15.27 0.02 -9.26
N GLY A 200 15.70 -0.23 -8.02
CA GLY A 200 14.96 0.09 -6.81
C GLY A 200 14.63 -1.12 -5.94
N SER A 201 15.44 -2.18 -6.00
CA SER A 201 15.20 -3.45 -5.28
C SER A 201 13.88 -4.11 -5.68
N VAL A 202 13.63 -4.16 -7.00
CA VAL A 202 12.42 -4.73 -7.60
C VAL A 202 12.60 -6.21 -7.90
N GLY A 203 11.57 -7.01 -7.63
CA GLY A 203 11.52 -8.43 -7.98
C GLY A 203 11.20 -8.68 -9.45
N ASP A 204 11.11 -9.95 -9.82
CA ASP A 204 10.97 -10.35 -11.22
C ASP A 204 9.60 -9.99 -11.79
N VAL A 205 8.50 -10.15 -11.01
CA VAL A 205 7.14 -9.80 -11.45
C VAL A 205 7.03 -8.30 -11.76
N MET A 206 7.64 -7.46 -10.93
CA MET A 206 7.64 -6.02 -11.15
C MET A 206 8.50 -5.62 -12.36
N ARG A 207 9.61 -6.34 -12.65
CA ARG A 207 10.39 -6.13 -13.87
C ARG A 207 9.63 -6.53 -15.13
N GLU A 208 8.92 -7.65 -15.10
CA GLU A 208 8.05 -8.07 -16.21
C GLU A 208 6.94 -7.05 -16.46
N SER A 209 6.33 -6.50 -15.41
CA SER A 209 5.34 -5.44 -15.50
C SER A 209 5.92 -4.16 -16.16
N ALA A 210 7.16 -3.80 -15.82
CA ALA A 210 7.85 -2.69 -16.47
C ALA A 210 8.12 -2.93 -17.96
N GLN A 211 8.48 -4.18 -18.33
CA GLN A 211 8.65 -4.56 -19.74
C GLN A 211 7.33 -4.52 -20.51
N ALA A 212 6.23 -4.98 -19.89
CA ALA A 212 4.90 -4.89 -20.47
C ALA A 212 4.48 -3.44 -20.72
N ALA A 213 4.74 -2.54 -19.75
CA ALA A 213 4.50 -1.12 -19.87
C ALA A 213 5.25 -0.49 -21.06
N LEU A 214 6.55 -0.76 -21.18
CA LEU A 214 7.36 -0.28 -22.30
C LEU A 214 6.88 -0.86 -23.64
N SER A 215 6.53 -2.14 -23.69
CA SER A 215 6.03 -2.79 -24.90
C SER A 215 4.71 -2.19 -25.36
N TYR A 216 3.80 -1.91 -24.42
CA TYR A 216 2.54 -1.21 -24.70
C TYR A 216 2.80 0.16 -25.33
N ILE A 217 3.66 0.98 -24.72
CA ILE A 217 3.96 2.33 -25.21
C ILE A 217 4.57 2.27 -26.62
N ARG A 218 5.48 1.34 -26.88
CA ARG A 218 6.10 1.18 -28.20
C ARG A 218 5.09 0.78 -29.27
N SER A 219 4.15 -0.12 -28.95
CA SER A 219 3.11 -0.55 -29.89
C SER A 219 2.04 0.53 -30.15
N HIS A 220 1.89 1.50 -29.24
CA HIS A 220 0.91 2.59 -29.34
C HIS A 220 1.59 3.97 -29.50
N ALA A 221 2.86 3.99 -29.93
CA ALA A 221 3.65 5.23 -30.00
C ALA A 221 3.00 6.32 -30.86
N GLU A 222 2.43 5.96 -32.02
CA GLU A 222 1.73 6.90 -32.91
C GLU A 222 0.50 7.51 -32.23
N GLN A 223 -0.31 6.70 -31.56
CA GLN A 223 -1.49 7.17 -30.83
C GLN A 223 -1.12 8.10 -29.67
N LEU A 224 0.01 7.81 -29.02
CA LEU A 224 0.58 8.61 -27.93
C LEU A 224 1.35 9.83 -28.41
N LYS A 225 1.43 10.08 -29.75
CA LYS A 225 2.23 11.14 -30.39
C LYS A 225 3.72 11.06 -30.00
N ILE A 226 4.24 9.87 -29.80
CA ILE A 226 5.65 9.61 -29.52
C ILE A 226 6.32 9.17 -30.82
N ASP A 227 7.43 9.83 -31.19
CA ASP A 227 8.23 9.42 -32.35
C ASP A 227 8.79 8.01 -32.16
N PRO A 228 8.40 7.01 -32.98
CA PRO A 228 8.94 5.65 -32.87
C PRO A 228 10.47 5.59 -32.99
N ALA A 229 11.11 6.48 -33.74
CA ALA A 229 12.55 6.56 -33.88
C ALA A 229 13.27 6.99 -32.59
N PHE A 230 12.54 7.58 -31.65
CA PHE A 230 13.05 7.95 -30.32
C PHE A 230 13.72 6.77 -29.62
N PHE A 231 13.06 5.59 -29.64
CA PHE A 231 13.55 4.39 -28.96
C PHE A 231 14.88 3.87 -29.53
N ASP A 232 15.27 4.24 -30.75
CA ASP A 232 16.46 3.72 -31.39
C ASP A 232 17.78 4.33 -30.90
N LYS A 233 17.70 5.53 -30.33
CA LYS A 233 18.87 6.31 -29.90
C LYS A 233 18.82 6.71 -28.43
N THR A 234 17.93 6.07 -27.67
CA THR A 234 17.68 6.45 -26.28
C THR A 234 17.63 5.23 -25.39
N ASP A 235 18.32 5.32 -24.27
CA ASP A 235 18.14 4.42 -23.15
C ASP A 235 17.15 5.03 -22.16
N ILE A 236 16.29 4.19 -21.60
CA ILE A 236 15.31 4.57 -20.58
C ILE A 236 15.68 3.88 -19.27
N HIS A 237 15.66 4.63 -18.19
CA HIS A 237 15.86 4.11 -16.85
C HIS A 237 14.62 4.39 -16.00
N LEU A 238 13.99 3.32 -15.52
CA LEU A 238 12.90 3.36 -14.57
C LEU A 238 13.44 3.05 -13.18
N HIS A 239 13.22 3.93 -12.23
CA HIS A 239 13.70 3.78 -10.85
C HIS A 239 12.55 3.87 -9.87
N ILE A 240 12.53 2.95 -8.90
CA ILE A 240 11.57 2.98 -7.79
C ILE A 240 12.36 3.22 -6.51
N PRO A 241 12.36 4.47 -5.97
CA PRO A 241 13.11 4.84 -4.77
C PRO A 241 12.78 3.97 -3.55
N ALA A 242 13.55 4.14 -2.46
CA ALA A 242 13.56 3.31 -1.25
C ALA A 242 14.07 1.88 -1.52
N GLY A 243 15.25 1.77 -2.14
CA GLY A 243 15.91 0.50 -2.51
C GLY A 243 16.25 -0.43 -1.33
N ALA A 244 16.20 0.05 -0.09
CA ALA A 244 16.36 -0.78 1.10
C ALA A 244 15.15 -1.71 1.37
N THR A 245 14.00 -1.42 0.79
CA THR A 245 12.78 -2.23 0.91
C THR A 245 12.55 -2.99 -0.39
N PRO A 246 12.62 -4.32 -0.38
CA PRO A 246 12.27 -5.13 -1.56
C PRO A 246 10.81 -4.88 -1.98
N LYS A 247 10.59 -4.78 -3.30
CA LYS A 247 9.28 -4.54 -3.89
C LYS A 247 9.05 -5.53 -5.02
N ASP A 248 7.89 -6.16 -5.03
CA ASP A 248 7.50 -7.04 -6.12
C ASP A 248 5.99 -7.01 -6.33
N GLY A 249 5.55 -7.45 -7.52
CA GLY A 249 4.16 -7.56 -7.89
C GLY A 249 3.78 -6.72 -9.12
N PRO A 250 2.66 -7.05 -9.79
CA PRO A 250 2.25 -6.46 -11.05
C PRO A 250 1.47 -5.14 -10.87
N SER A 251 1.05 -4.79 -9.65
CA SER A 251 0.08 -3.71 -9.37
C SER A 251 0.58 -2.29 -9.65
N ALA A 252 1.85 -2.12 -10.02
CA ALA A 252 2.43 -0.86 -10.43
C ALA A 252 2.43 -0.64 -11.96
N GLY A 253 1.85 -1.55 -12.74
CA GLY A 253 1.89 -1.53 -14.20
C GLY A 253 1.37 -0.24 -14.81
N ILE A 254 0.16 0.21 -14.42
CA ILE A 254 -0.39 1.48 -14.93
C ILE A 254 0.44 2.68 -14.48
N THR A 255 1.04 2.64 -13.27
CA THR A 255 1.88 3.72 -12.75
C THR A 255 3.18 3.83 -13.55
N MET A 256 3.82 2.71 -13.87
CA MET A 256 5.02 2.66 -14.71
C MET A 256 4.72 3.17 -16.12
N THR A 257 3.59 2.74 -16.71
CA THR A 257 3.15 3.21 -18.02
C THR A 257 2.95 4.73 -18.02
N THR A 258 2.25 5.26 -17.01
CA THR A 258 1.98 6.69 -16.90
C THR A 258 3.25 7.52 -16.71
N ALA A 259 4.20 7.02 -15.86
CA ALA A 259 5.51 7.68 -15.69
C ALA A 259 6.30 7.73 -17.02
N LEU A 260 6.32 6.63 -17.76
CA LEU A 260 7.00 6.56 -19.06
C LEU A 260 6.32 7.47 -20.09
N VAL A 261 5.00 7.47 -20.20
CA VAL A 261 4.27 8.39 -21.10
C VAL A 261 4.55 9.84 -20.72
N SER A 262 4.49 10.18 -19.45
CA SER A 262 4.83 11.52 -18.93
C SER A 262 6.23 11.96 -19.37
N LEU A 263 7.24 11.08 -19.20
CA LEU A 263 8.61 11.32 -19.63
C LEU A 263 8.70 11.59 -21.14
N LEU A 264 8.02 10.76 -21.94
CA LEU A 264 8.15 10.79 -23.40
C LEU A 264 7.37 11.93 -24.04
N THR A 265 6.23 12.30 -23.47
CA THR A 265 5.38 13.42 -23.92
C THR A 265 5.71 14.74 -23.24
N GLN A 266 6.54 14.74 -22.19
CA GLN A 266 6.91 15.92 -21.38
C GLN A 266 5.73 16.59 -20.67
N HIS A 267 4.64 15.83 -20.39
CA HIS A 267 3.51 16.31 -19.60
C HIS A 267 3.64 15.89 -18.14
N VAL A 268 3.28 16.80 -17.23
CA VAL A 268 3.32 16.56 -15.79
C VAL A 268 2.09 15.81 -15.33
N ILE A 269 2.29 14.79 -14.51
CA ILE A 269 1.20 14.05 -13.85
C ILE A 269 0.70 14.88 -12.66
N SER A 270 -0.62 14.91 -12.45
CA SER A 270 -1.19 15.63 -11.32
C SER A 270 -0.63 15.12 -9.98
N PRO A 271 -0.05 15.99 -9.14
CA PRO A 271 0.56 15.60 -7.87
C PRO A 271 -0.45 15.05 -6.85
N THR A 272 -1.74 15.25 -7.10
CA THR A 272 -2.81 14.77 -6.23
C THR A 272 -3.41 13.44 -6.67
N VAL A 273 -2.90 12.86 -7.77
CA VAL A 273 -3.35 11.58 -8.32
C VAL A 273 -2.42 10.46 -7.90
N GLY A 274 -2.99 9.40 -7.34
CA GLY A 274 -2.33 8.12 -7.16
C GLY A 274 -2.99 7.04 -7.98
N MET A 275 -2.27 5.96 -8.26
CA MET A 275 -2.83 4.90 -9.09
C MET A 275 -2.32 3.51 -8.69
N THR A 276 -3.12 2.49 -9.00
CA THR A 276 -2.75 1.09 -8.86
C THR A 276 -3.49 0.27 -9.89
N GLY A 277 -2.85 -0.70 -10.49
CA GLY A 277 -3.42 -1.61 -11.48
C GLY A 277 -2.34 -2.35 -12.24
N GLU A 278 -2.63 -3.58 -12.61
CA GLU A 278 -1.82 -4.36 -13.53
C GLU A 278 -2.15 -3.99 -14.97
N ILE A 279 -1.18 -4.10 -15.88
CA ILE A 279 -1.37 -3.82 -17.30
C ILE A 279 -1.16 -5.07 -18.14
N SER A 280 -2.06 -5.31 -19.10
CA SER A 280 -1.83 -6.26 -20.18
C SER A 280 -1.10 -5.61 -21.36
N LEU A 281 -0.50 -6.43 -22.24
CA LEU A 281 0.15 -5.94 -23.47
C LEU A 281 -0.80 -5.22 -24.43
N ARG A 282 -2.12 -5.41 -24.26
CA ARG A 282 -3.16 -4.76 -25.06
C ARG A 282 -3.74 -3.51 -24.39
N GLY A 283 -3.17 -3.11 -23.25
CA GLY A 283 -3.59 -1.92 -22.53
C GLY A 283 -4.84 -2.09 -21.65
N GLN A 284 -5.25 -3.33 -21.36
CA GLN A 284 -6.28 -3.58 -20.36
C GLN A 284 -5.71 -3.40 -18.97
N VAL A 285 -6.50 -2.82 -18.07
CA VAL A 285 -6.16 -2.63 -16.67
C VAL A 285 -6.82 -3.77 -15.87
N LEU A 286 -6.00 -4.57 -15.20
CA LEU A 286 -6.42 -5.78 -14.51
C LEU A 286 -6.49 -5.56 -13.00
N PRO A 287 -7.42 -6.26 -12.30
CA PRO A 287 -7.62 -6.16 -10.86
C PRO A 287 -6.37 -6.52 -10.06
N VAL A 288 -6.25 -5.90 -8.88
CA VAL A 288 -5.10 -6.07 -7.97
C VAL A 288 -5.55 -6.21 -6.53
N GLY A 289 -4.71 -6.79 -5.67
CA GLY A 289 -5.01 -6.95 -4.25
C GLY A 289 -4.68 -5.73 -3.39
N GLY A 290 -5.17 -5.74 -2.14
CA GLY A 290 -4.82 -4.77 -1.11
C GLY A 290 -5.44 -3.38 -1.33
N ILE A 291 -6.61 -3.29 -1.93
CA ILE A 291 -7.26 -2.01 -2.26
C ILE A 291 -7.50 -1.18 -1.00
N LYS A 292 -8.03 -1.77 0.06
CA LYS A 292 -8.32 -1.04 1.30
C LYS A 292 -7.08 -0.35 1.87
N GLU A 293 -5.99 -1.08 2.02
CA GLU A 293 -4.73 -0.55 2.55
C GLU A 293 -4.14 0.52 1.64
N LYS A 294 -4.22 0.34 0.32
CA LYS A 294 -3.76 1.30 -0.68
C LYS A 294 -4.55 2.61 -0.60
N MET A 295 -5.89 2.55 -0.44
CA MET A 295 -6.72 3.75 -0.29
C MET A 295 -6.44 4.48 1.01
N LEU A 296 -6.22 3.74 2.11
CA LEU A 296 -5.79 4.34 3.37
C LEU A 296 -4.42 5.04 3.26
N ALA A 297 -3.49 4.47 2.48
CA ALA A 297 -2.20 5.10 2.21
C ALA A 297 -2.35 6.36 1.34
N ALA A 298 -3.18 6.31 0.31
CA ALA A 298 -3.48 7.46 -0.54
C ALA A 298 -4.06 8.63 0.27
N LYS A 299 -5.03 8.36 1.17
CA LYS A 299 -5.59 9.36 2.07
C LYS A 299 -4.51 9.97 2.98
N ARG A 300 -3.67 9.13 3.62
CA ARG A 300 -2.58 9.62 4.47
C ARG A 300 -1.60 10.51 3.70
N ALA A 301 -1.28 10.14 2.47
CA ALA A 301 -0.41 10.92 1.60
C ALA A 301 -1.06 12.20 1.03
N GLY A 302 -2.33 12.48 1.37
CA GLY A 302 -3.05 13.67 0.93
C GLY A 302 -3.47 13.64 -0.54
N LEU A 303 -3.46 12.48 -1.19
CA LEU A 303 -3.96 12.32 -2.54
C LEU A 303 -5.46 12.62 -2.57
N LYS A 304 -5.91 13.22 -3.66
CA LYS A 304 -7.32 13.61 -3.87
C LYS A 304 -8.04 12.69 -4.83
N THR A 305 -7.30 12.04 -5.70
CA THR A 305 -7.84 11.15 -6.72
C THR A 305 -7.04 9.85 -6.76
N VAL A 306 -7.72 8.73 -6.88
CA VAL A 306 -7.10 7.42 -7.09
C VAL A 306 -7.70 6.77 -8.32
N ILE A 307 -6.82 6.38 -9.24
CA ILE A 307 -7.16 5.60 -10.43
C ILE A 307 -6.90 4.13 -10.11
N LEU A 308 -7.90 3.27 -10.33
CA LEU A 308 -7.85 1.86 -10.00
C LEU A 308 -8.62 1.02 -11.04
N PRO A 309 -8.37 -0.30 -11.13
CA PRO A 309 -9.10 -1.14 -12.06
C PRO A 309 -10.61 -1.18 -11.77
N SER A 310 -11.46 -1.18 -12.81
CA SER A 310 -12.92 -1.33 -12.67
C SER A 310 -13.30 -2.63 -11.96
N GLY A 311 -12.54 -3.69 -12.18
CA GLY A 311 -12.71 -4.97 -11.47
C GLY A 311 -12.52 -4.90 -9.96
N ASN A 312 -11.93 -3.81 -9.43
CA ASN A 312 -11.80 -3.55 -8.00
C ASN A 312 -12.86 -2.54 -7.47
N ALA A 313 -13.84 -2.16 -8.26
CA ALA A 313 -14.82 -1.16 -7.82
C ALA A 313 -15.61 -1.62 -6.58
N ALA A 314 -15.94 -2.91 -6.49
CA ALA A 314 -16.63 -3.49 -5.33
C ALA A 314 -15.80 -3.43 -4.03
N ASP A 315 -14.46 -3.46 -4.11
CA ASP A 315 -13.60 -3.36 -2.94
C ASP A 315 -13.68 -1.98 -2.24
N LEU A 316 -14.20 -0.96 -2.95
CA LEU A 316 -14.41 0.37 -2.39
C LEU A 316 -15.55 0.39 -1.36
N ASP A 317 -16.47 -0.56 -1.39
CA ASP A 317 -17.57 -0.67 -0.43
C ASP A 317 -17.05 -1.04 0.97
N ASP A 318 -15.91 -1.72 1.05
CA ASP A 318 -15.25 -2.08 2.30
C ASP A 318 -14.48 -0.92 2.94
N LEU A 319 -14.43 0.24 2.27
CA LEU A 319 -13.78 1.42 2.82
C LEU A 319 -14.66 2.14 3.84
N PRO A 320 -14.06 2.66 4.92
CA PRO A 320 -14.78 3.56 5.82
C PRO A 320 -15.36 4.76 5.07
N GLN A 321 -16.56 5.20 5.46
CA GLN A 321 -17.25 6.33 4.84
C GLN A 321 -16.38 7.59 4.75
N GLU A 322 -15.64 7.88 5.81
CA GLU A 322 -14.69 9.00 5.86
C GLU A 322 -13.62 8.97 4.74
N VAL A 323 -13.20 7.78 4.32
CA VAL A 323 -12.24 7.61 3.22
C VAL A 323 -12.94 7.83 1.89
N ARG A 324 -14.12 7.23 1.71
CA ARG A 324 -14.93 7.38 0.50
C ARG A 324 -15.28 8.84 0.20
N ASP A 325 -15.63 9.61 1.22
CA ASP A 325 -16.04 11.01 1.09
C ASP A 325 -14.83 11.95 0.89
N SER A 326 -13.62 11.52 1.24
CA SER A 326 -12.42 12.38 1.21
C SER A 326 -11.65 12.37 -0.10
N MET A 327 -11.91 11.39 -0.99
CA MET A 327 -11.17 11.19 -2.24
C MET A 327 -12.12 10.82 -3.38
N ARG A 328 -11.70 11.16 -4.59
CA ARG A 328 -12.34 10.72 -5.83
C ARG A 328 -11.70 9.41 -6.30
N PHE A 329 -12.50 8.39 -6.54
CA PHE A 329 -12.08 7.12 -7.12
C PHE A 329 -12.50 7.08 -8.59
N ILE A 330 -11.58 6.66 -9.46
CA ILE A 330 -11.80 6.55 -10.90
C ILE A 330 -11.52 5.11 -11.31
N PRO A 331 -12.54 4.24 -11.36
CA PRO A 331 -12.43 2.92 -11.95
C PRO A 331 -12.18 3.02 -13.45
N VAL A 332 -11.22 2.24 -13.95
CA VAL A 332 -10.80 2.25 -15.37
C VAL A 332 -10.61 0.82 -15.88
N ASP A 333 -10.86 0.63 -17.17
CA ASP A 333 -10.66 -0.64 -17.88
C ASP A 333 -9.44 -0.62 -18.80
N THR A 334 -8.99 0.58 -19.21
CA THR A 334 -7.94 0.76 -20.20
C THR A 334 -6.88 1.77 -19.77
N VAL A 335 -5.68 1.61 -20.31
CA VAL A 335 -4.58 2.58 -20.14
C VAL A 335 -4.95 3.95 -20.69
N SER A 336 -5.73 4.02 -21.77
CA SER A 336 -6.19 5.30 -22.33
C SER A 336 -7.02 6.09 -21.30
N GLU A 337 -7.90 5.42 -20.55
CA GLU A 337 -8.67 6.03 -19.47
C GLU A 337 -7.76 6.46 -18.30
N VAL A 338 -6.72 5.66 -17.96
CA VAL A 338 -5.72 6.06 -16.97
C VAL A 338 -5.06 7.37 -17.39
N LEU A 339 -4.56 7.43 -18.62
CA LEU A 339 -3.84 8.61 -19.14
C LEU A 339 -4.75 9.84 -19.22
N ALA A 340 -6.02 9.67 -19.60
CA ALA A 340 -6.99 10.76 -19.65
C ALA A 340 -7.27 11.40 -18.27
N ASN A 341 -7.03 10.69 -17.17
CA ASN A 341 -7.32 11.14 -15.81
C ASN A 341 -6.08 11.42 -14.95
N ALA A 342 -4.87 11.11 -15.44
CA ALA A 342 -3.66 11.17 -14.63
C ALA A 342 -2.94 12.53 -14.73
N PHE A 343 -3.08 13.26 -15.83
CA PHE A 343 -2.31 14.46 -16.11
C PHE A 343 -3.00 15.75 -15.64
N GLU A 344 -2.22 16.79 -15.34
CA GLU A 344 -2.76 18.12 -15.00
C GLU A 344 -3.45 18.75 -16.20
N GLU A 345 -2.85 18.62 -17.38
CA GLU A 345 -3.42 19.04 -18.65
C GLU A 345 -3.74 17.78 -19.47
N PRO A 346 -4.96 17.70 -20.04
CA PRO A 346 -5.32 16.55 -20.88
C PRO A 346 -4.32 16.38 -22.02
N LEU A 347 -3.88 15.14 -22.25
CA LEU A 347 -3.07 14.84 -23.43
C LEU A 347 -3.92 15.03 -24.68
N GLU A 348 -3.62 16.04 -25.49
CA GLU A 348 -4.33 16.32 -26.74
C GLU A 348 -4.29 15.10 -27.66
N GLY A 349 -5.48 14.58 -28.03
CA GLY A 349 -5.66 13.44 -28.92
C GLY A 349 -5.88 12.09 -28.26
N LEU A 350 -5.79 11.99 -26.93
CA LEU A 350 -6.31 10.86 -26.15
C LEU A 350 -7.76 11.14 -25.72
N VAL A 351 -8.63 11.42 -26.67
CA VAL A 351 -10.07 11.40 -26.44
C VAL A 351 -10.45 9.92 -26.26
N ALA A 352 -11.21 9.61 -25.22
CA ALA A 352 -11.79 8.29 -24.97
C ALA A 352 -12.53 7.82 -26.24
N GLY A 353 -11.85 7.09 -27.09
CA GLY A 353 -12.44 6.41 -28.22
C GLY A 353 -13.12 5.16 -27.70
N HIS A 354 -14.42 5.21 -27.54
CA HIS A 354 -15.23 4.03 -27.74
C HIS A 354 -15.08 3.63 -29.20
N GLU A 355 -14.05 2.90 -29.56
CA GLU A 355 -14.07 2.12 -30.79
C GLU A 355 -14.98 0.91 -30.51
N GLU A 356 -16.23 1.02 -31.00
CA GLU A 356 -17.08 -0.12 -31.26
C GLU A 356 -16.25 -1.09 -32.12
N MET A 357 -15.93 -2.27 -31.59
CA MET A 357 -15.41 -3.38 -32.39
C MET A 357 -16.50 -3.74 -33.39
N GLU A 358 -16.35 -3.35 -34.65
CA GLU A 358 -17.13 -3.93 -35.73
C GLU A 358 -16.95 -5.46 -35.73
N PRO A 359 -18.03 -6.22 -35.77
CA PRO A 359 -17.94 -7.67 -35.85
C PRO A 359 -17.30 -8.04 -37.19
N GLN A 360 -16.20 -8.79 -37.15
CA GLN A 360 -15.58 -9.37 -38.34
C GLN A 360 -16.65 -10.23 -39.04
N GLU A 361 -17.11 -9.77 -40.21
CA GLU A 361 -17.88 -10.59 -41.10
C GLU A 361 -17.14 -11.87 -41.48
N ASN A 362 -17.80 -13.00 -41.21
CA ASN A 362 -17.36 -14.30 -41.65
C ASN A 362 -17.17 -14.31 -43.18
N MET A 363 -15.92 -14.32 -43.64
CA MET A 363 -15.61 -14.77 -44.99
C MET A 363 -15.54 -16.30 -45.00
N ASN A 364 -16.67 -16.94 -45.12
CA ASN A 364 -16.80 -18.27 -45.68
C ASN A 364 -17.10 -18.10 -47.17
N GLN A 365 -16.12 -18.34 -48.01
CA GLN A 365 -16.27 -18.93 -49.35
C GLN A 365 -15.02 -19.74 -49.70
#